data_425fa1dda43e5212b147ded195ef9de2
#
_entry.id   425fa1dda43e5212b147ded195ef9de2
#
_cell.length_a   1.000
_cell.length_b   1.000
_cell.length_c   1.000
_cell.angle_alpha   90.00
_cell.angle_beta   90.00
_cell.angle_gamma   90.00
#
_symmetry.space_group_name_H-M   'P 1'
#
loop_
_entity.id
_entity.type
_entity.pdbx_description
1 polymer ?
#
loop_
_entity_poly.entity_id
_entity_poly.type
_entity_poly.pdbx_seq_one_letter_code
_entity_poly.pdbx_strand_id
1 'polypeptide(L)'
;YDADGTAATSLLVRYFNYIKQPHFYYITDRVKDGYGATKKLFQKLILNQPKLVIMVDCGSTSNEAIDFLNKNKIKSIIIDHHEINKPYPVSNVIINPKKNITRNEESYLCATSLTYFFLDYLIKDIGSDFKINNYLIFVLLATVCDVMPLRKINKIIASNVIKKFKINDNAVFKFIFEQLS
;
A
#
# COMPACT_ATOMS: atom_id res chain seq x y z
N TYR A 1 1.59 9.87 -0.85
CA TYR A 1 0.74 11.07 -0.77
C TYR A 1 -0.39 11.11 -1.80
N ASP A 2 -0.43 10.22 -2.76
CA ASP A 2 -1.50 10.10 -3.75
C ASP A 2 -2.59 9.12 -3.32
N ALA A 3 -3.52 8.82 -4.22
CA ALA A 3 -4.64 7.95 -3.91
C ALA A 3 -4.20 6.50 -3.69
N ASP A 4 -3.18 6.02 -4.41
CA ASP A 4 -2.71 4.64 -4.27
C ASP A 4 -2.00 4.44 -2.92
N GLY A 5 -0.99 5.25 -2.60
CA GLY A 5 -0.28 5.17 -1.32
C GLY A 5 -1.20 5.37 -0.12
N THR A 6 -2.16 6.31 -0.21
CA THR A 6 -3.13 6.57 0.85
C THR A 6 -4.10 5.41 1.05
N ALA A 7 -4.63 4.83 -0.03
CA ALA A 7 -5.53 3.67 0.04
C ALA A 7 -4.80 2.42 0.58
N ALA A 8 -3.59 2.15 0.13
CA ALA A 8 -2.76 1.05 0.62
C ALA A 8 -2.47 1.20 2.13
N THR A 9 -2.09 2.39 2.57
CA THR A 9 -1.89 2.70 4.00
C THR A 9 -3.18 2.47 4.79
N SER A 10 -4.33 2.92 4.27
CA SER A 10 -5.63 2.75 4.93
C SER A 10 -6.01 1.30 5.14
N LEU A 11 -5.70 0.40 4.20
CA LEU A 11 -5.93 -1.04 4.36
C LEU A 11 -5.12 -1.61 5.53
N LEU A 12 -3.82 -1.28 5.61
CA LEU A 12 -2.95 -1.73 6.71
C LEU A 12 -3.41 -1.19 8.06
N VAL A 13 -3.73 0.11 8.14
CA VAL A 13 -4.20 0.76 9.38
C VAL A 13 -5.49 0.11 9.87
N ARG A 14 -6.44 -0.17 8.97
CA ARG A 14 -7.69 -0.85 9.34
C ARG A 14 -7.45 -2.25 9.86
N TYR A 15 -6.56 -3.00 9.23
CA TYR A 15 -6.20 -4.33 9.68
C TYR A 15 -5.49 -4.31 11.03
N PHE A 16 -4.49 -3.44 11.23
CA PHE A 16 -3.78 -3.33 12.51
C PHE A 16 -4.68 -2.84 13.64
N ASN A 17 -5.63 -1.94 13.37
CA ASN A 17 -6.66 -1.56 14.34
C ASN A 17 -7.54 -2.77 14.72
N TYR A 18 -7.95 -3.57 13.75
CA TYR A 18 -8.77 -4.76 13.99
C TYR A 18 -8.08 -5.77 14.91
N ILE A 19 -6.81 -6.08 14.65
CA ILE A 19 -6.03 -7.00 15.48
C ILE A 19 -5.43 -6.34 16.73
N LYS A 20 -5.72 -5.07 16.96
CA LYS A 20 -5.20 -4.26 18.08
C LYS A 20 -3.67 -4.21 18.16
N GLN A 21 -3.00 -4.29 17.01
CA GLN A 21 -1.55 -4.15 16.91
C GLN A 21 -1.16 -2.68 17.06
N PRO A 22 -0.34 -2.30 18.06
CA PRO A 22 0.17 -0.94 18.17
C PRO A 22 0.92 -0.52 16.91
N HIS A 23 0.54 0.60 16.32
CA HIS A 23 1.15 1.14 15.11
C HIS A 23 0.96 2.65 15.04
N PHE A 24 1.76 3.29 14.22
CA PHE A 24 1.53 4.64 13.71
C PHE A 24 1.73 4.62 12.19
N TYR A 25 1.21 5.61 11.50
CA TYR A 25 1.40 5.77 10.06
C TYR A 25 1.85 7.18 9.74
N TYR A 26 2.48 7.33 8.60
CA TYR A 26 2.92 8.61 8.07
C TYR A 26 2.63 8.68 6.58
N ILE A 27 1.85 9.67 6.18
CA ILE A 27 1.63 10.01 4.77
C ILE A 27 2.58 11.17 4.44
N THR A 28 3.46 10.98 3.47
CA THR A 28 4.45 12.00 3.10
C THR A 28 3.79 13.25 2.50
N ASP A 29 4.33 14.40 2.84
CA ASP A 29 3.98 15.67 2.20
C ASP A 29 4.95 15.90 1.03
N ARG A 30 4.40 16.05 -0.20
CA ARG A 30 5.20 16.20 -1.41
C ARG A 30 6.17 17.37 -1.36
N VAL A 31 5.77 18.47 -0.72
CA VAL A 31 6.55 19.70 -0.65
C VAL A 31 7.62 19.63 0.45
N LYS A 32 7.24 19.10 1.63
CA LYS A 32 8.12 19.09 2.81
C LYS A 32 9.08 17.92 2.86
N ASP A 33 8.61 16.71 2.44
CA ASP A 33 9.37 15.47 2.58
C ASP A 33 10.02 15.02 1.25
N GLY A 34 9.56 15.59 0.12
CA GLY A 34 10.00 15.20 -1.20
C GLY A 34 9.31 13.92 -1.71
N TYR A 35 9.92 13.26 -2.70
CA TYR A 35 9.37 12.06 -3.31
C TYR A 35 9.90 10.81 -2.64
N GLY A 36 8.98 9.91 -2.27
CA GLY A 36 9.30 8.57 -1.78
C GLY A 36 9.87 8.52 -0.36
N ALA A 37 10.41 7.35 -0.01
CA ALA A 37 11.01 7.11 1.30
C ALA A 37 12.45 7.60 1.33
N THR A 38 12.74 8.63 2.13
CA THR A 38 14.07 9.23 2.26
C THR A 38 14.70 8.91 3.62
N LYS A 39 16.04 8.87 3.67
CA LYS A 39 16.78 8.73 4.92
C LYS A 39 16.44 9.85 5.92
N LYS A 40 16.32 11.10 5.44
CA LYS A 40 15.94 12.25 6.27
C LYS A 40 14.59 12.06 6.95
N LEU A 41 13.61 11.50 6.24
CA LEU A 41 12.31 11.15 6.80
C LEU A 41 12.47 10.10 7.90
N PHE A 42 13.18 9.01 7.64
CA PHE A 42 13.35 7.96 8.64
C PHE A 42 14.15 8.39 9.87
N GLN A 43 15.10 9.32 9.75
CA GLN A 43 15.76 9.93 10.90
C GLN A 43 14.76 10.55 11.90
N LYS A 44 13.64 11.08 11.40
CA LYS A 44 12.55 11.60 12.26
C LYS A 44 11.66 10.47 12.79
N LEU A 45 11.28 9.52 11.92
CA LEU A 45 10.31 8.49 12.28
C LEU A 45 10.84 7.44 13.25
N ILE A 46 12.15 7.15 13.26
CA ILE A 46 12.75 6.20 14.19
C ILE A 46 12.69 6.66 15.67
N LEU A 47 12.43 7.94 15.93
CA LEU A 47 12.20 8.44 17.27
C LEU A 47 10.98 7.79 17.95
N ASN A 48 10.05 7.25 17.18
CA ASN A 48 8.93 6.46 17.66
C ASN A 48 9.29 4.98 17.93
N GLN A 49 10.56 4.61 17.80
CA GLN A 49 11.12 3.28 18.07
C GLN A 49 10.38 2.12 17.35
N PRO A 50 10.11 2.22 16.02
CA PRO A 50 9.47 1.14 15.31
C PRO A 50 10.38 -0.09 15.25
N LYS A 51 9.78 -1.30 15.37
CA LYS A 51 10.49 -2.57 15.12
C LYS A 51 10.42 -2.99 13.65
N LEU A 52 9.38 -2.54 12.96
CA LEU A 52 9.11 -2.83 11.56
C LEU A 52 8.57 -1.58 10.87
N VAL A 53 9.07 -1.29 9.69
CA VAL A 53 8.56 -0.27 8.77
C VAL A 53 7.97 -0.96 7.54
N ILE A 54 6.73 -0.67 7.22
CA ILE A 54 6.09 -1.12 5.98
C ILE A 54 5.95 0.10 5.08
N MET A 55 6.60 0.07 3.94
CA MET A 55 6.47 1.09 2.90
C MET A 55 5.49 0.60 1.84
N VAL A 56 4.50 1.41 1.53
CA VAL A 56 3.54 1.15 0.47
C VAL A 56 3.64 2.22 -0.60
N ASP A 57 3.56 1.82 -1.86
CA ASP A 57 3.62 2.71 -3.02
C ASP A 57 4.93 3.52 -3.13
N CYS A 58 5.96 3.04 -2.46
CA CYS A 58 7.31 3.60 -2.50
C CYS A 58 8.31 2.59 -1.94
N GLY A 59 9.59 2.88 -2.13
CA GLY A 59 10.66 2.12 -1.51
C GLY A 59 11.52 1.30 -2.49
N SER A 60 11.02 1.01 -3.68
CA SER A 60 11.74 0.19 -4.68
C SER A 60 13.12 0.76 -5.10
N THR A 61 13.33 2.06 -4.92
CA THR A 61 14.61 2.74 -5.23
C THR A 61 15.25 3.39 -4.00
N SER A 62 14.73 3.13 -2.78
CA SER A 62 15.13 3.82 -1.56
C SER A 62 16.30 3.15 -0.83
N ASN A 63 17.38 2.80 -1.53
CA ASN A 63 18.53 2.07 -0.98
C ASN A 63 19.11 2.74 0.27
N GLU A 64 19.39 4.05 0.21
CA GLU A 64 19.98 4.79 1.35
C GLU A 64 19.07 4.79 2.59
N ALA A 65 17.75 4.89 2.37
CA ALA A 65 16.77 4.86 3.44
C ALA A 65 16.69 3.48 4.10
N ILE A 66 16.72 2.41 3.31
CA ILE A 66 16.74 1.03 3.79
C ILE A 66 18.04 0.71 4.54
N ASP A 67 19.19 1.12 4.00
CA ASP A 67 20.47 0.97 4.68
C ASP A 67 20.48 1.66 6.05
N PHE A 68 19.85 2.83 6.15
CA PHE A 68 19.70 3.53 7.42
C PHE A 68 18.81 2.74 8.41
N LEU A 69 17.70 2.16 7.97
CA LEU A 69 16.85 1.29 8.82
C LEU A 69 17.64 0.06 9.30
N ASN A 70 18.38 -0.60 8.40
CA ASN A 70 19.19 -1.78 8.73
C ASN A 70 20.28 -1.46 9.77
N LYS A 71 20.98 -0.32 9.65
CA LYS A 71 21.96 0.14 10.63
C LYS A 71 21.33 0.36 12.01
N ASN A 72 20.07 0.73 12.07
CA ASN A 72 19.30 0.89 13.31
C ASN A 72 18.56 -0.39 13.73
N LYS A 73 18.82 -1.55 13.09
CA LYS A 73 18.22 -2.87 13.38
C LYS A 73 16.68 -2.87 13.24
N ILE A 74 16.15 -2.02 12.38
CA ILE A 74 14.72 -1.92 12.09
C ILE A 74 14.43 -2.73 10.82
N LYS A 75 13.48 -3.68 10.93
CA LYS A 75 13.04 -4.47 9.78
C LYS A 75 12.21 -3.63 8.81
N SER A 76 12.22 -4.03 7.54
CA SER A 76 11.45 -3.33 6.51
C SER A 76 10.74 -4.29 5.56
N ILE A 77 9.54 -3.88 5.12
CA ILE A 77 8.78 -4.50 4.05
C ILE A 77 8.47 -3.41 3.02
N ILE A 78 8.71 -3.69 1.76
CA ILE A 78 8.36 -2.82 0.62
C ILE A 78 7.23 -3.49 -0.15
N ILE A 79 6.11 -2.77 -0.34
CA ILE A 79 4.98 -3.17 -1.20
C ILE A 79 4.79 -2.06 -2.23
N ASP A 80 5.34 -2.26 -3.43
CA ASP A 80 5.49 -1.20 -4.41
C ASP A 80 5.32 -1.76 -5.83
N HIS A 81 4.99 -0.91 -6.79
CA HIS A 81 4.81 -1.27 -8.20
C HIS A 81 5.63 -0.40 -9.16
N HIS A 82 6.35 0.58 -8.62
CA HIS A 82 7.25 1.43 -9.41
C HIS A 82 8.43 0.64 -9.99
N GLU A 83 9.13 1.26 -10.95
CA GLU A 83 10.33 0.66 -11.54
C GLU A 83 11.37 0.34 -10.46
N ILE A 84 11.98 -0.83 -10.59
CA ILE A 84 13.00 -1.31 -9.66
C ILE A 84 14.18 -1.85 -10.43
N ASN A 85 15.38 -1.33 -10.10
CA ASN A 85 16.63 -1.70 -10.77
C ASN A 85 17.66 -2.17 -9.75
N LYS A 86 18.58 -3.02 -10.21
CA LYS A 86 19.74 -3.43 -9.39
C LYS A 86 20.72 -2.28 -9.20
N PRO A 87 21.38 -2.17 -8.02
CA PRO A 87 21.21 -3.03 -6.86
C PRO A 87 19.87 -2.76 -6.15
N TYR A 88 19.13 -3.82 -5.80
CA TYR A 88 17.87 -3.70 -5.06
C TYR A 88 18.11 -3.23 -3.62
N PRO A 89 17.16 -2.50 -2.99
CA PRO A 89 17.22 -2.22 -1.57
C PRO A 89 17.32 -3.51 -0.74
N VAL A 90 18.19 -3.53 0.27
CA VAL A 90 18.37 -4.70 1.16
C VAL A 90 17.28 -4.70 2.23
N SER A 91 16.02 -4.79 1.80
CA SER A 91 14.84 -4.91 2.66
C SER A 91 14.59 -6.38 3.05
N ASN A 92 13.96 -6.63 4.19
CA ASN A 92 13.59 -8.00 4.60
C ASN A 92 12.63 -8.64 3.60
N VAL A 93 11.67 -7.87 3.07
CA VAL A 93 10.72 -8.32 2.05
C VAL A 93 10.52 -7.22 1.02
N ILE A 94 10.50 -7.59 -0.25
CA ILE A 94 10.11 -6.71 -1.37
C ILE A 94 9.04 -7.41 -2.18
N ILE A 95 7.84 -6.85 -2.16
CA ILE A 95 6.71 -7.22 -3.01
C ILE A 95 6.63 -6.18 -4.12
N ASN A 96 7.19 -6.51 -5.28
CA ASN A 96 7.13 -5.67 -6.47
C ASN A 96 7.10 -6.58 -7.71
N PRO A 97 6.03 -6.55 -8.52
CA PRO A 97 5.89 -7.41 -9.70
C PRO A 97 7.00 -7.22 -10.74
N LYS A 98 7.59 -6.02 -10.79
CA LYS A 98 8.65 -5.69 -11.75
C LYS A 98 10.05 -6.14 -11.32
N LYS A 99 10.20 -6.63 -10.09
CA LYS A 99 11.47 -7.18 -9.58
C LYS A 99 11.91 -8.42 -10.36
N ASN A 100 10.96 -9.21 -10.87
CA ASN A 100 11.24 -10.42 -11.63
C ASN A 100 10.80 -10.25 -13.09
N ILE A 101 11.75 -9.96 -13.97
CA ILE A 101 11.52 -9.69 -15.40
C ILE A 101 10.84 -10.86 -16.12
N THR A 102 11.06 -12.08 -15.67
CA THR A 102 10.49 -13.30 -16.29
C THR A 102 9.05 -13.59 -15.88
N ARG A 103 8.54 -12.93 -14.82
CA ARG A 103 7.18 -13.10 -14.29
C ARG A 103 6.50 -11.74 -14.10
N ASN A 104 6.45 -10.95 -15.15
CA ASN A 104 5.91 -9.58 -15.09
C ASN A 104 4.39 -9.53 -15.40
N GLU A 105 3.70 -10.65 -15.19
CA GLU A 105 2.28 -10.74 -15.53
C GLU A 105 1.39 -9.82 -14.66
N GLU A 106 1.80 -9.55 -13.42
CA GLU A 106 1.06 -8.73 -12.46
C GLU A 106 1.51 -7.26 -12.42
N SER A 107 2.37 -6.82 -13.36
CA SER A 107 2.89 -5.43 -13.42
C SER A 107 1.82 -4.35 -13.63
N TYR A 108 0.60 -4.77 -13.91
CA TYR A 108 -0.58 -3.90 -14.03
C TYR A 108 -1.30 -3.66 -12.69
N LEU A 109 -0.80 -4.20 -11.58
CA LEU A 109 -1.37 -3.98 -10.26
C LEU A 109 -0.75 -2.76 -9.59
N CYS A 110 -1.56 -1.91 -9.00
CA CYS A 110 -1.12 -0.80 -8.16
C CYS A 110 -0.72 -1.26 -6.74
N ALA A 111 -0.08 -0.41 -5.94
CA ALA A 111 0.38 -0.77 -4.60
C ALA A 111 -0.77 -1.14 -3.65
N THR A 112 -1.94 -0.52 -3.79
CA THR A 112 -3.15 -0.91 -3.03
C THR A 112 -3.59 -2.33 -3.36
N SER A 113 -3.55 -2.72 -4.64
CA SER A 113 -3.87 -4.11 -5.05
C SER A 113 -2.89 -5.10 -4.42
N LEU A 114 -1.60 -4.80 -4.47
CA LEU A 114 -0.56 -5.65 -3.86
C LEU A 114 -0.74 -5.75 -2.35
N THR A 115 -1.02 -4.64 -1.68
CA THR A 115 -1.30 -4.58 -0.24
C THR A 115 -2.55 -5.39 0.12
N TYR A 116 -3.61 -5.31 -0.71
CA TYR A 116 -4.80 -6.12 -0.53
C TYR A 116 -4.48 -7.62 -0.58
N PHE A 117 -3.73 -8.09 -1.59
CA PHE A 117 -3.36 -9.51 -1.70
C PHE A 117 -2.40 -9.95 -0.58
N PHE A 118 -1.47 -9.09 -0.18
CA PHE A 118 -0.61 -9.34 0.97
C PHE A 118 -1.44 -9.55 2.25
N LEU A 119 -2.43 -8.69 2.50
CA LEU A 119 -3.31 -8.80 3.67
C LEU A 119 -4.24 -9.99 3.55
N ASP A 120 -4.81 -10.31 2.38
CA ASP A 120 -5.66 -11.47 2.16
C ASP A 120 -4.91 -12.77 2.48
N TYR A 121 -3.66 -12.86 2.04
CA TYR A 121 -2.78 -13.97 2.40
C TYR A 121 -2.52 -14.04 3.91
N LEU A 122 -2.11 -12.92 4.52
CA LEU A 122 -1.79 -12.85 5.95
C LEU A 122 -3.00 -13.20 6.82
N ILE A 123 -4.18 -12.70 6.48
CA ILE A 123 -5.45 -12.99 7.17
C ILE A 123 -5.74 -14.50 7.17
N LYS A 124 -5.54 -15.16 6.04
CA LYS A 124 -5.74 -16.62 5.90
C LYS A 124 -4.70 -17.41 6.67
N ASP A 125 -3.44 -16.99 6.57
CA ASP A 125 -2.30 -17.67 7.22
C ASP A 125 -2.42 -17.68 8.74
N ILE A 126 -2.85 -16.56 9.32
CA ILE A 126 -3.02 -16.43 10.79
C ILE A 126 -4.44 -16.76 11.30
N GLY A 127 -5.37 -17.14 10.41
CA GLY A 127 -6.74 -17.47 10.78
C GLY A 127 -7.56 -16.28 11.31
N SER A 128 -7.35 -15.08 10.78
CA SER A 128 -8.09 -13.88 11.20
C SER A 128 -9.46 -13.77 10.51
N ASP A 129 -10.46 -13.29 11.24
CA ASP A 129 -11.82 -13.05 10.73
C ASP A 129 -12.01 -11.70 10.05
N PHE A 130 -10.93 -10.93 9.83
CA PHE A 130 -11.02 -9.63 9.18
C PHE A 130 -11.55 -9.73 7.75
N LYS A 131 -12.60 -8.98 7.44
CA LYS A 131 -13.31 -9.07 6.14
C LYS A 131 -12.70 -8.10 5.14
N ILE A 132 -11.51 -8.42 4.63
CA ILE A 132 -10.75 -7.56 3.68
C ILE A 132 -11.56 -7.23 2.42
N ASN A 133 -12.45 -8.10 1.98
CA ASN A 133 -13.30 -7.89 0.80
C ASN A 133 -14.22 -6.66 0.90
N ASN A 134 -14.54 -6.21 2.10
CA ASN A 134 -15.33 -4.99 2.31
C ASN A 134 -14.59 -3.73 1.84
N TYR A 135 -13.29 -3.82 1.59
CA TYR A 135 -12.42 -2.71 1.21
C TYR A 135 -11.99 -2.75 -0.26
N LEU A 136 -12.56 -3.63 -1.08
CA LEU A 136 -12.27 -3.69 -2.52
C LEU A 136 -12.53 -2.36 -3.26
N ILE A 137 -13.39 -1.50 -2.72
CA ILE A 137 -13.61 -0.16 -3.26
C ILE A 137 -12.32 0.69 -3.24
N PHE A 138 -11.47 0.56 -2.23
CA PHE A 138 -10.18 1.27 -2.19
C PHE A 138 -9.22 0.75 -3.25
N VAL A 139 -9.24 -0.56 -3.52
CA VAL A 139 -8.47 -1.17 -4.61
C VAL A 139 -8.91 -0.63 -5.98
N LEU A 140 -10.23 -0.51 -6.19
CA LEU A 140 -10.76 0.07 -7.43
C LEU A 140 -10.38 1.54 -7.58
N LEU A 141 -10.56 2.35 -6.53
CA LEU A 141 -10.20 3.77 -6.55
C LEU A 141 -8.72 3.96 -6.89
N ALA A 142 -7.83 3.27 -6.18
CA ALA A 142 -6.41 3.34 -6.43
C ALA A 142 -6.06 2.93 -7.87
N THR A 143 -6.63 1.81 -8.35
CA THR A 143 -6.44 1.33 -9.72
C THR A 143 -6.83 2.39 -10.77
N VAL A 144 -7.93 3.11 -10.55
CA VAL A 144 -8.41 4.15 -11.48
C VAL A 144 -7.59 5.42 -11.36
N CYS A 145 -7.30 5.88 -10.13
CA CYS A 145 -6.54 7.11 -9.90
C CYS A 145 -5.08 7.00 -10.38
N ASP A 146 -4.50 5.81 -10.28
CA ASP A 146 -3.13 5.53 -10.77
C ASP A 146 -3.11 5.10 -12.25
N VAL A 147 -4.25 5.22 -12.93
CA VAL A 147 -4.41 4.95 -14.37
C VAL A 147 -3.95 3.54 -14.77
N MET A 148 -4.10 2.56 -13.88
CA MET A 148 -3.68 1.18 -14.13
C MET A 148 -4.60 0.47 -15.13
N PRO A 149 -4.07 -0.39 -16.01
CA PRO A 149 -4.88 -1.08 -17.03
C PRO A 149 -5.99 -1.93 -16.41
N LEU A 150 -7.24 -1.74 -16.87
CA LEU A 150 -8.39 -2.55 -16.47
C LEU A 150 -8.42 -3.90 -17.21
N ARG A 151 -7.43 -4.74 -16.92
CA ARG A 151 -7.33 -6.11 -17.48
C ARG A 151 -7.26 -7.14 -16.36
N LYS A 152 -7.50 -8.41 -16.68
CA LYS A 152 -7.40 -9.55 -15.74
C LYS A 152 -8.07 -9.22 -14.39
N ILE A 153 -7.31 -9.27 -13.30
CA ILE A 153 -7.79 -9.05 -11.92
C ILE A 153 -8.40 -7.67 -11.74
N ASN A 154 -7.78 -6.61 -12.27
CA ASN A 154 -8.33 -5.25 -12.15
C ASN A 154 -9.72 -5.15 -12.77
N LYS A 155 -9.96 -5.80 -13.92
CA LYS A 155 -11.29 -5.85 -14.55
C LYS A 155 -12.30 -6.62 -13.70
N ILE A 156 -11.90 -7.72 -13.08
CA ILE A 156 -12.77 -8.52 -12.21
C ILE A 156 -13.15 -7.71 -10.97
N ILE A 157 -12.19 -7.06 -10.32
CA ILE A 157 -12.43 -6.21 -9.15
C ILE A 157 -13.36 -5.05 -9.53
N ALA A 158 -13.07 -4.33 -10.60
CA ALA A 158 -13.90 -3.22 -11.07
C ALA A 158 -15.36 -3.66 -11.32
N SER A 159 -15.55 -4.76 -12.06
CA SER A 159 -16.89 -5.28 -12.34
C SER A 159 -17.64 -5.68 -11.06
N ASN A 160 -16.97 -6.34 -10.12
CA ASN A 160 -17.59 -6.77 -8.86
C ASN A 160 -17.94 -5.60 -7.94
N VAL A 161 -17.04 -4.62 -7.84
CA VAL A 161 -17.24 -3.45 -6.97
C VAL A 161 -18.37 -2.59 -7.54
N ILE A 162 -18.32 -2.24 -8.83
CA ILE A 162 -19.33 -1.37 -9.46
C ILE A 162 -20.74 -1.98 -9.37
N LYS A 163 -20.88 -3.30 -9.61
CA LYS A 163 -22.18 -3.98 -9.51
C LYS A 163 -22.78 -3.98 -8.11
N LYS A 164 -21.94 -3.96 -7.08
CA LYS A 164 -22.37 -4.07 -5.67
C LYS A 164 -22.35 -2.72 -4.94
N PHE A 165 -21.73 -1.70 -5.54
CA PHE A 165 -21.56 -0.41 -4.91
C PHE A 165 -22.91 0.31 -4.73
N LYS A 166 -23.18 0.67 -3.48
CA LYS A 166 -24.27 1.55 -3.11
C LYS A 166 -23.70 2.73 -2.36
N ILE A 167 -23.96 3.93 -2.85
CA ILE A 167 -23.43 5.16 -2.29
C ILE A 167 -23.73 5.31 -0.81
N ASN A 168 -24.92 4.89 -0.39
CA ASN A 168 -25.40 4.98 0.99
C ASN A 168 -24.70 4.00 1.95
N ASP A 169 -24.02 2.97 1.45
CA ASP A 169 -23.34 1.98 2.28
C ASP A 169 -21.96 2.49 2.76
N ASN A 170 -21.50 3.64 2.23
CA ASN A 170 -20.22 4.22 2.61
C ASN A 170 -20.37 5.72 2.91
N ALA A 171 -20.25 6.08 4.18
CA ALA A 171 -20.46 7.45 4.65
C ALA A 171 -19.54 8.48 3.97
N VAL A 172 -18.30 8.10 3.63
CA VAL A 172 -17.33 8.99 2.96
C VAL A 172 -17.78 9.30 1.53
N PHE A 173 -18.16 8.25 0.77
CA PHE A 173 -18.65 8.45 -0.59
C PHE A 173 -19.98 9.21 -0.61
N LYS A 174 -20.89 8.88 0.30
CA LYS A 174 -22.14 9.64 0.48
C LYS A 174 -21.85 11.12 0.68
N PHE A 175 -20.97 11.45 1.63
CA PHE A 175 -20.58 12.83 1.91
C PHE A 175 -19.98 13.53 0.67
N ILE A 176 -19.04 12.89 -0.04
CA ILE A 176 -18.43 13.46 -1.26
C ILE A 176 -19.49 13.74 -2.32
N PHE A 177 -20.42 12.81 -2.56
CA PHE A 177 -21.47 13.00 -3.56
C PHE A 177 -22.46 14.11 -3.17
N GLU A 178 -22.81 14.23 -1.88
CA GLU A 178 -23.68 15.31 -1.38
C GLU A 178 -23.04 16.69 -1.50
N GLN A 179 -21.70 16.79 -1.56
CA GLN A 179 -20.99 18.06 -1.77
C GLN A 179 -20.85 18.42 -3.27
N LEU A 180 -21.03 17.44 -4.17
CA LEU A 180 -20.88 17.63 -5.61
C LEU A 180 -22.23 17.81 -6.34
N SER A 181 -23.35 17.58 -5.65
CA SER A 181 -24.73 17.75 -6.14
C SER A 181 -25.28 19.12 -5.74
#